data_22dea987f4c69a1220a064bbd9e24169
#
_entry.id   22dea987f4c69a1220a064bbd9e24169
#
_cell.length_a   1.000
_cell.length_b   1.000
_cell.length_c   1.000
_cell.angle_alpha   90.00
_cell.angle_beta   90.00
_cell.angle_gamma   90.00
#
_symmetry.space_group_name_H-M   'P 1'
#
loop_
_entity.id
_entity.type
_entity.pdbx_description
1 polymer ?
#
loop_
_entity_poly.entity_id
_entity_poly.type
_entity_poly.pdbx_seq_one_letter_code
_entity_poly.pdbx_strand_id
1 'polypeptide(L)'
;MNHGNVSKEIARGLLALRKRIAAAKIPSSKLDETLNIASWNIRVFGKGRRTDAAIHYLAEILGQFDLIGIVELCDDLTDLGRVLQILGPTWRCVYSDMIPDAGGNRERLGFIYDKRAVTFNGLAAEANAPRTKKGEEYLSEDSFWRAPYMASFRAGSFDFIVLTTHIRWGDSEKARAAELGRLADWIEAKRMEKATEDKDLIVMGDFNIPSRDDALFKALTKHGLKIPAPLLGTHGTNLEKDKRYDQILHHPIYPESFTKAGGSLDFFVDEKSIKQLFPGGMTKEKFTYQLSDHLPLWIQVNTATEGFKLEQIIRG
;
A
#
# COMPACT_ATOMS: atom_id res chain seq x y z
N MET A 1 -13.25 -14.61 5.13
CA MET A 1 -14.13 -13.43 5.23
C MET A 1 -15.54 -13.87 5.59
N ASN A 2 -16.20 -13.18 6.51
CA ASN A 2 -17.57 -13.51 6.92
C ASN A 2 -18.38 -12.22 7.13
N HIS A 3 -19.30 -11.95 6.23
CA HIS A 3 -20.19 -10.80 6.32
C HIS A 3 -21.32 -10.96 7.32
N GLY A 4 -21.59 -12.16 7.83
CA GLY A 4 -22.71 -12.44 8.73
C GLY A 4 -24.07 -12.13 8.10
N ASN A 5 -25.03 -11.77 8.94
CA ASN A 5 -26.38 -11.39 8.52
C ASN A 5 -26.39 -9.90 8.13
N VAL A 6 -26.24 -9.61 6.85
CA VAL A 6 -26.30 -8.25 6.31
C VAL A 6 -27.71 -7.91 5.82
N SER A 7 -28.04 -6.62 5.73
CA SER A 7 -29.30 -6.17 5.13
C SER A 7 -29.37 -6.51 3.63
N LYS A 8 -30.57 -6.56 3.08
CA LYS A 8 -30.78 -6.77 1.63
C LYS A 8 -30.05 -5.72 0.78
N GLU A 9 -29.93 -4.49 1.28
CA GLU A 9 -29.22 -3.39 0.59
C GLU A 9 -27.72 -3.65 0.55
N ILE A 10 -27.11 -4.01 1.67
CA ILE A 10 -25.68 -4.35 1.73
C ILE A 10 -25.40 -5.57 0.84
N ALA A 11 -26.25 -6.59 0.88
CA ALA A 11 -26.09 -7.78 0.05
C ALA A 11 -26.11 -7.44 -1.46
N ARG A 12 -27.02 -6.57 -1.90
CA ARG A 12 -27.07 -6.09 -3.30
C ARG A 12 -25.80 -5.32 -3.67
N GLY A 13 -25.34 -4.43 -2.80
CA GLY A 13 -24.10 -3.67 -3.01
C GLY A 13 -22.87 -4.57 -3.07
N LEU A 14 -22.77 -5.59 -2.20
CA LEU A 14 -21.70 -6.58 -2.25
C LEU A 14 -21.69 -7.35 -3.58
N LEU A 15 -22.85 -7.77 -4.08
CA LEU A 15 -22.95 -8.44 -5.38
C LEU A 15 -22.52 -7.51 -6.54
N ALA A 16 -22.88 -6.23 -6.49
CA ALA A 16 -22.43 -5.25 -7.47
C ALA A 16 -20.91 -5.02 -7.40
N LEU A 17 -20.35 -4.90 -6.18
CA LEU A 17 -18.92 -4.75 -5.95
C LEU A 17 -18.14 -5.97 -6.44
N ARG A 18 -18.59 -7.19 -6.15
CA ARG A 18 -17.95 -8.42 -6.61
C ARG A 18 -17.85 -8.52 -8.13
N LYS A 19 -18.84 -8.01 -8.86
CA LYS A 19 -18.75 -7.94 -10.33
C LYS A 19 -17.61 -7.02 -10.79
N ARG A 20 -17.38 -5.90 -10.10
CA ARG A 20 -16.27 -4.97 -10.37
C ARG A 20 -14.93 -5.60 -10.02
N ILE A 21 -14.85 -6.24 -8.86
CA ILE A 21 -13.67 -6.99 -8.42
C ILE A 21 -13.30 -8.07 -9.44
N ALA A 22 -14.29 -8.85 -9.90
CA ALA A 22 -14.04 -9.89 -10.91
C ALA A 22 -13.49 -9.31 -12.24
N ALA A 23 -13.86 -8.08 -12.59
CA ALA A 23 -13.33 -7.41 -13.78
C ALA A 23 -11.83 -7.04 -13.65
N ALA A 24 -11.33 -6.87 -12.43
CA ALA A 24 -9.90 -6.62 -12.18
C ALA A 24 -9.02 -7.86 -12.40
N LYS A 25 -9.63 -9.06 -12.57
CA LYS A 25 -8.94 -10.33 -12.86
C LYS A 25 -7.77 -10.63 -11.92
N ILE A 26 -7.92 -10.30 -10.64
CA ILE A 26 -6.91 -10.60 -9.63
C ILE A 26 -6.81 -12.13 -9.51
N PRO A 27 -5.65 -12.74 -9.79
CA PRO A 27 -5.52 -14.18 -9.64
C PRO A 27 -5.54 -14.56 -8.16
N SER A 28 -6.04 -15.74 -7.85
CA SER A 28 -5.92 -16.27 -6.49
C SER A 28 -4.44 -16.49 -6.16
N SER A 29 -4.04 -16.08 -4.96
CA SER A 29 -2.75 -16.48 -4.41
C SER A 29 -2.75 -17.97 -4.09
N LYS A 30 -1.57 -18.57 -4.14
CA LYS A 30 -1.34 -19.95 -3.76
C LYS A 30 -0.32 -20.00 -2.63
N LEU A 31 -0.67 -20.65 -1.56
CA LEU A 31 0.20 -20.77 -0.39
C LEU A 31 1.59 -21.29 -0.82
N ASP A 32 2.62 -20.61 -0.33
CA ASP A 32 4.03 -20.89 -0.60
C ASP A 32 4.46 -20.79 -2.08
N GLU A 33 3.56 -20.42 -2.99
CA GLU A 33 3.89 -20.21 -4.41
C GLU A 33 3.76 -18.74 -4.84
N THR A 34 2.63 -18.08 -4.48
CA THR A 34 2.34 -16.71 -4.92
C THR A 34 1.66 -15.90 -3.83
N LEU A 35 1.91 -14.59 -3.83
CA LEU A 35 1.36 -13.62 -2.89
C LEU A 35 0.81 -12.40 -3.62
N ASN A 36 -0.41 -11.97 -3.29
CA ASN A 36 -0.99 -10.73 -3.79
C ASN A 36 -0.69 -9.59 -2.81
N ILE A 37 0.08 -8.61 -3.27
CA ILE A 37 0.45 -7.43 -2.49
C ILE A 37 -0.26 -6.21 -3.07
N ALA A 38 -0.83 -5.36 -2.20
CA ALA A 38 -1.50 -4.13 -2.63
C ALA A 38 -1.05 -2.91 -1.82
N SER A 39 -1.25 -1.73 -2.40
CA SER A 39 -1.14 -0.43 -1.77
C SER A 39 -2.46 0.31 -1.92
N TRP A 40 -2.98 0.89 -0.84
CA TRP A 40 -4.22 1.65 -0.90
C TRP A 40 -4.25 2.83 0.08
N ASN A 41 -4.43 4.02 -0.45
CA ASN A 41 -4.85 5.16 0.34
C ASN A 41 -6.35 5.01 0.62
N ILE A 42 -6.72 4.77 1.90
CA ILE A 42 -8.12 4.72 2.34
C ILE A 42 -8.46 6.06 2.97
N ARG A 43 -8.93 6.98 2.15
CA ARG A 43 -9.17 8.38 2.52
C ARG A 43 -9.62 8.57 3.97
N VAL A 44 -8.79 9.26 4.77
CA VAL A 44 -9.02 9.62 6.20
C VAL A 44 -9.72 8.50 7.01
N PHE A 45 -9.17 7.28 6.93
CA PHE A 45 -9.74 6.11 7.57
C PHE A 45 -9.65 6.18 9.09
N GLY A 46 -10.79 6.39 9.75
CA GLY A 46 -10.89 6.61 11.20
C GLY A 46 -11.03 8.09 11.62
N LYS A 47 -11.19 9.05 10.69
CA LYS A 47 -11.52 10.44 11.02
C LYS A 47 -13.03 10.66 11.20
N GLY A 48 -13.84 9.89 10.53
CA GLY A 48 -15.29 9.90 10.64
C GLY A 48 -15.84 8.48 10.48
N ARG A 49 -16.92 8.17 11.21
CA ARG A 49 -17.51 6.84 11.19
C ARG A 49 -18.05 6.48 9.81
N ARG A 50 -17.63 5.34 9.31
CA ARG A 50 -18.16 4.76 8.08
C ARG A 50 -19.46 4.00 8.32
N THR A 51 -20.31 3.98 7.32
CA THR A 51 -21.55 3.18 7.34
C THR A 51 -21.22 1.70 7.38
N ASP A 52 -22.16 0.88 7.87
CA ASP A 52 -22.00 -0.58 7.87
C ASP A 52 -21.74 -1.10 6.45
N ALA A 53 -22.45 -0.57 5.44
CA ALA A 53 -22.23 -0.90 4.05
C ALA A 53 -20.78 -0.64 3.61
N ALA A 54 -20.22 0.53 3.94
CA ALA A 54 -18.84 0.88 3.60
C ALA A 54 -17.85 -0.07 4.25
N ILE A 55 -18.04 -0.44 5.52
CA ILE A 55 -17.17 -1.40 6.23
C ILE A 55 -17.17 -2.77 5.54
N HIS A 56 -18.33 -3.25 5.12
CA HIS A 56 -18.44 -4.50 4.37
C HIS A 56 -17.76 -4.41 3.00
N TYR A 57 -17.85 -3.27 2.31
CA TYR A 57 -17.20 -3.08 1.01
C TYR A 57 -15.68 -2.94 1.14
N LEU A 58 -15.19 -2.23 2.15
CA LEU A 58 -13.76 -2.16 2.46
C LEU A 58 -13.20 -3.56 2.74
N ALA A 59 -13.87 -4.36 3.56
CA ALA A 59 -13.45 -5.73 3.83
C ALA A 59 -13.46 -6.60 2.56
N GLU A 60 -14.47 -6.46 1.69
CA GLU A 60 -14.54 -7.21 0.42
C GLU A 60 -13.39 -6.85 -0.53
N ILE A 61 -13.00 -5.58 -0.59
CA ILE A 61 -11.86 -5.11 -1.41
C ILE A 61 -10.55 -5.59 -0.81
N LEU A 62 -10.31 -5.34 0.48
CA LEU A 62 -9.07 -5.73 1.17
C LEU A 62 -8.85 -7.24 1.14
N GLY A 63 -9.92 -8.02 1.25
CA GLY A 63 -9.86 -9.48 1.20
C GLY A 63 -9.47 -10.09 -0.16
N GLN A 64 -9.21 -9.27 -1.19
CA GLN A 64 -8.68 -9.73 -2.48
C GLN A 64 -7.15 -9.90 -2.47
N PHE A 65 -6.50 -9.39 -1.43
CA PHE A 65 -5.05 -9.36 -1.31
C PHE A 65 -4.61 -10.07 -0.04
N ASP A 66 -3.34 -10.43 0.03
CA ASP A 66 -2.78 -11.13 1.18
C ASP A 66 -2.02 -10.19 2.12
N LEU A 67 -1.43 -9.13 1.55
CA LEU A 67 -0.70 -8.07 2.25
C LEU A 67 -1.01 -6.72 1.61
N ILE A 68 -1.47 -5.77 2.41
CA ILE A 68 -1.88 -4.45 1.93
C ILE A 68 -1.18 -3.36 2.75
N GLY A 69 -0.39 -2.50 2.09
CA GLY A 69 0.06 -1.24 2.66
C GLY A 69 -1.09 -0.23 2.63
N ILE A 70 -1.43 0.32 3.78
CA ILE A 70 -2.48 1.33 3.91
C ILE A 70 -1.90 2.65 4.42
N VAL A 71 -2.43 3.75 3.89
CA VAL A 71 -2.12 5.10 4.34
C VAL A 71 -3.40 5.84 4.71
N GLU A 72 -3.25 6.97 5.39
CA GLU A 72 -4.35 7.76 5.97
C GLU A 72 -5.17 7.01 7.05
N LEU A 73 -4.54 6.10 7.79
CA LEU A 73 -5.16 5.50 8.97
C LEU A 73 -5.13 6.50 10.13
N CYS A 74 -6.27 7.13 10.42
CA CYS A 74 -6.40 8.21 11.40
C CYS A 74 -6.56 7.71 12.85
N ASP A 75 -6.92 8.64 13.75
CA ASP A 75 -6.93 8.46 15.21
C ASP A 75 -7.78 7.27 15.67
N ASP A 76 -9.02 7.16 15.16
CA ASP A 76 -9.99 6.16 15.59
C ASP A 76 -9.85 4.86 14.80
N LEU A 77 -9.37 3.83 15.47
CA LEU A 77 -9.16 2.50 14.89
C LEU A 77 -10.43 1.62 14.93
N THR A 78 -11.57 2.14 15.38
CA THR A 78 -12.82 1.38 15.50
C THR A 78 -13.24 0.77 14.15
N ASP A 79 -13.21 1.57 13.09
CA ASP A 79 -13.59 1.08 11.75
C ASP A 79 -12.58 0.07 11.19
N LEU A 80 -11.28 0.20 11.49
CA LEU A 80 -10.29 -0.82 11.19
C LEU A 80 -10.63 -2.13 11.92
N GLY A 81 -10.96 -2.06 13.21
CA GLY A 81 -11.37 -3.23 13.99
C GLY A 81 -12.59 -3.94 13.39
N ARG A 82 -13.60 -3.19 12.93
CA ARG A 82 -14.80 -3.71 12.26
C ARG A 82 -14.44 -4.41 10.93
N VAL A 83 -13.57 -3.83 10.13
CA VAL A 83 -13.07 -4.43 8.88
C VAL A 83 -12.34 -5.73 9.17
N LEU A 84 -11.40 -5.75 10.13
CA LEU A 84 -10.65 -6.95 10.52
C LEU A 84 -11.57 -8.06 11.05
N GLN A 85 -12.64 -7.71 11.76
CA GLN A 85 -13.64 -8.68 12.23
C GLN A 85 -14.33 -9.38 11.05
N ILE A 86 -14.70 -8.65 9.98
CA ILE A 86 -15.31 -9.22 8.78
C ILE A 86 -14.31 -10.07 8.00
N LEU A 87 -13.07 -9.61 7.87
CA LEU A 87 -11.98 -10.36 7.22
C LEU A 87 -11.71 -11.69 7.93
N GLY A 88 -11.81 -11.70 9.25
CA GLY A 88 -11.76 -12.92 10.07
C GLY A 88 -10.49 -13.07 10.93
N PRO A 89 -10.41 -14.14 11.72
CA PRO A 89 -9.45 -14.26 12.82
C PRO A 89 -8.00 -14.44 12.37
N THR A 90 -7.76 -14.66 11.09
CA THR A 90 -6.39 -14.80 10.54
C THR A 90 -5.79 -13.47 10.13
N TRP A 91 -6.60 -12.43 10.02
CA TRP A 91 -6.15 -11.11 9.61
C TRP A 91 -5.57 -10.30 10.76
N ARG A 92 -4.53 -9.54 10.46
CA ARG A 92 -3.82 -8.67 11.41
C ARG A 92 -3.51 -7.34 10.75
N CYS A 93 -3.24 -6.35 11.60
CA CYS A 93 -2.68 -5.07 11.18
C CYS A 93 -1.48 -4.74 12.06
N VAL A 94 -0.40 -4.26 11.45
CA VAL A 94 0.73 -3.59 12.10
C VAL A 94 0.79 -2.18 11.55
N TYR A 95 0.97 -1.18 12.42
CA TYR A 95 0.92 0.23 12.03
C TYR A 95 1.90 1.08 12.85
N SER A 96 2.31 2.23 12.27
CA SER A 96 3.15 3.21 12.93
C SER A 96 2.44 3.90 14.08
N ASP A 97 3.16 4.65 14.88
CA ASP A 97 2.53 5.62 15.74
C ASP A 97 1.91 6.76 14.91
N MET A 98 1.08 7.53 15.57
CA MET A 98 0.38 8.65 14.97
C MET A 98 1.34 9.83 14.77
N ILE A 99 1.37 10.34 13.55
CA ILE A 99 2.22 11.49 13.23
C ILE A 99 1.56 12.78 13.75
N PRO A 100 2.18 13.50 14.69
CA PRO A 100 1.63 14.70 15.27
C PRO A 100 1.86 15.91 14.34
N ASP A 101 1.27 15.88 13.13
CA ASP A 101 1.41 16.97 12.19
C ASP A 101 0.43 18.12 12.49
N ALA A 102 0.94 19.33 12.66
CA ALA A 102 0.13 20.52 12.86
C ALA A 102 -0.71 20.82 11.59
N GLY A 103 -2.03 20.80 11.74
CA GLY A 103 -2.96 21.00 10.62
C GLY A 103 -3.12 19.82 9.66
N GLY A 104 -2.49 18.67 9.95
CA GLY A 104 -2.64 17.44 9.20
C GLY A 104 -3.76 16.54 9.71
N ASN A 105 -3.82 15.33 9.16
CA ASN A 105 -4.85 14.35 9.46
C ASN A 105 -4.52 13.46 10.68
N ARG A 106 -3.35 13.62 11.31
CA ARG A 106 -2.85 12.77 12.39
C ARG A 106 -2.92 11.30 11.99
N GLU A 107 -2.34 10.99 10.86
CA GLU A 107 -2.42 9.68 10.24
C GLU A 107 -1.31 8.72 10.68
N ARG A 108 -1.60 7.44 10.57
CA ARG A 108 -0.67 6.33 10.65
C ARG A 108 -0.50 5.70 9.28
N LEU A 109 0.62 5.02 9.12
CA LEU A 109 0.88 4.11 8.02
C LEU A 109 0.82 2.68 8.55
N GLY A 110 0.34 1.73 7.75
CA GLY A 110 0.20 0.37 8.26
C GLY A 110 0.15 -0.70 7.18
N PHE A 111 0.19 -1.95 7.64
CA PHE A 111 0.05 -3.14 6.81
C PHE A 111 -1.05 -4.03 7.37
N ILE A 112 -2.07 -4.31 6.55
CA ILE A 112 -3.09 -5.33 6.83
C ILE A 112 -2.65 -6.61 6.13
N TYR A 113 -2.69 -7.75 6.80
CA TYR A 113 -2.22 -9.01 6.22
C TYR A 113 -2.95 -10.23 6.76
N ASP A 114 -3.05 -11.27 5.91
CA ASP A 114 -3.50 -12.60 6.32
C ASP A 114 -2.31 -13.45 6.78
N LYS A 115 -2.26 -13.78 8.07
CA LYS A 115 -1.18 -14.58 8.67
C LYS A 115 -1.08 -16.02 8.13
N ARG A 116 -2.04 -16.46 7.32
CA ARG A 116 -1.94 -17.75 6.61
C ARG A 116 -1.04 -17.65 5.38
N ALA A 117 -1.04 -16.49 4.73
CA ALA A 117 -0.27 -16.24 3.51
C ALA A 117 1.10 -15.64 3.79
N VAL A 118 1.21 -14.78 4.83
CA VAL A 118 2.45 -14.12 5.21
C VAL A 118 2.71 -14.22 6.71
N THR A 119 3.98 -14.40 7.06
CA THR A 119 4.49 -14.31 8.43
C THR A 119 5.15 -12.95 8.62
N PHE A 120 4.78 -12.24 9.66
CA PHE A 120 5.47 -11.03 10.11
C PHE A 120 6.74 -11.44 10.87
N ASN A 121 7.91 -10.97 10.43
CA ASN A 121 9.22 -11.39 10.95
C ASN A 121 9.69 -10.58 12.18
N GLY A 122 8.88 -9.64 12.67
CA GLY A 122 9.17 -8.88 13.89
C GLY A 122 9.76 -7.48 13.66
N LEU A 123 10.35 -7.18 12.51
CA LEU A 123 10.78 -5.82 12.19
C LEU A 123 9.54 -4.98 11.81
N ALA A 124 9.27 -3.93 12.59
CA ALA A 124 8.35 -2.86 12.22
C ALA A 124 8.93 -1.55 12.77
N ALA A 125 9.22 -0.60 11.90
CA ALA A 125 9.90 0.63 12.29
C ALA A 125 9.58 1.78 11.33
N GLU A 126 9.63 3.00 11.85
CA GLU A 126 9.66 4.20 11.03
C GLU A 126 11.06 4.43 10.46
N ALA A 127 11.13 4.84 9.20
CA ALA A 127 12.38 5.20 8.54
C ALA A 127 12.87 6.55 9.08
N ASN A 128 13.85 6.51 9.96
CA ASN A 128 14.48 7.73 10.47
C ASN A 128 15.46 8.30 9.45
N ALA A 129 15.41 9.61 9.26
CA ALA A 129 16.43 10.30 8.48
C ALA A 129 17.83 10.13 9.12
N PRO A 130 18.89 10.07 8.33
CA PRO A 130 20.25 9.99 8.86
C PRO A 130 20.54 11.17 9.77
N ARG A 131 21.19 10.89 10.91
CA ARG A 131 21.68 11.92 11.82
C ARG A 131 23.12 12.21 11.49
N THR A 132 23.47 13.49 11.37
CA THR A 132 24.86 13.92 11.16
C THR A 132 25.43 14.50 12.44
N LYS A 133 26.75 14.44 12.57
CA LYS A 133 27.48 15.03 13.70
C LYS A 133 28.50 16.03 13.14
N LYS A 134 28.50 17.26 13.69
CA LYS A 134 29.51 18.27 13.39
C LYS A 134 30.15 18.69 14.71
N GLY A 135 31.40 18.23 14.92
CA GLY A 135 32.06 18.39 16.22
C GLY A 135 31.30 17.62 17.31
N GLU A 136 30.87 18.31 18.34
CA GLU A 136 30.04 17.76 19.46
C GLU A 136 28.55 17.86 19.22
N GLU A 137 28.10 18.58 18.17
CA GLU A 137 26.69 18.76 17.85
C GLU A 137 26.13 17.63 17.02
N TYR A 138 24.98 17.07 17.45
CA TYR A 138 24.17 16.15 16.69
C TYR A 138 23.12 16.93 15.92
N LEU A 139 23.22 16.91 14.59
CA LEU A 139 22.33 17.61 13.69
C LEU A 139 21.28 16.65 13.14
N SER A 140 20.01 17.06 13.17
CA SER A 140 18.90 16.35 12.54
C SER A 140 18.24 17.26 11.51
N GLU A 141 18.98 17.62 10.46
CA GLU A 141 18.54 18.68 9.53
C GLU A 141 17.50 18.19 8.52
N ASP A 142 17.44 16.89 8.21
CA ASP A 142 16.59 16.35 7.16
C ASP A 142 15.63 15.28 7.69
N SER A 143 14.48 15.69 8.15
CA SER A 143 13.40 14.76 8.48
C SER A 143 12.42 14.58 7.31
N PHE A 144 11.74 13.43 7.26
CA PHE A 144 10.53 13.29 6.45
C PHE A 144 9.39 14.04 7.11
N TRP A 145 8.49 14.62 6.33
CA TRP A 145 7.26 15.18 6.88
C TRP A 145 6.44 14.09 7.59
N ARG A 146 6.33 12.94 6.93
CA ARG A 146 5.82 11.70 7.50
C ARG A 146 6.87 10.63 7.32
N ALA A 147 7.38 10.11 8.42
CA ALA A 147 8.37 9.05 8.35
C ALA A 147 7.76 7.83 7.64
N PRO A 148 8.38 7.34 6.56
CA PRO A 148 7.94 6.10 5.94
C PRO A 148 7.96 4.95 6.95
N TYR A 149 7.01 4.03 6.84
CA TYR A 149 6.87 2.89 7.74
C TYR A 149 7.25 1.60 7.02
N MET A 150 8.14 0.83 7.62
CA MET A 150 8.60 -0.45 7.07
C MET A 150 8.25 -1.60 7.99
N ALA A 151 8.03 -2.77 7.38
CA ALA A 151 7.89 -4.03 8.10
C ALA A 151 8.48 -5.18 7.28
N SER A 152 9.02 -6.20 7.96
CA SER A 152 9.54 -7.40 7.31
C SER A 152 8.54 -8.54 7.36
N PHE A 153 8.45 -9.25 6.24
CA PHE A 153 7.54 -10.38 6.06
C PHE A 153 8.24 -11.54 5.37
N ARG A 154 7.68 -12.74 5.56
CA ARG A 154 8.03 -13.96 4.84
C ARG A 154 6.77 -14.59 4.24
N ALA A 155 6.87 -15.05 3.00
CA ALA A 155 5.87 -15.90 2.35
C ALA A 155 6.59 -17.00 1.58
N GLY A 156 6.30 -18.28 1.86
CA GLY A 156 7.09 -19.38 1.33
C GLY A 156 8.58 -19.23 1.65
N SER A 157 9.43 -19.26 0.62
CA SER A 157 10.88 -19.03 0.73
C SER A 157 11.30 -17.59 0.43
N PHE A 158 10.36 -16.66 0.25
CA PHE A 158 10.60 -15.25 -0.06
C PHE A 158 10.52 -14.42 1.21
N ASP A 159 11.66 -13.92 1.66
CA ASP A 159 11.79 -12.93 2.72
C ASP A 159 11.91 -11.54 2.08
N PHE A 160 11.19 -10.55 2.62
CA PHE A 160 11.18 -9.22 2.03
C PHE A 160 10.81 -8.13 3.06
N ILE A 161 11.28 -6.94 2.79
CA ILE A 161 10.88 -5.73 3.52
C ILE A 161 9.90 -4.95 2.65
N VAL A 162 8.80 -4.52 3.26
CA VAL A 162 7.86 -3.58 2.63
C VAL A 162 7.97 -2.24 3.33
N LEU A 163 8.09 -1.18 2.54
CA LEU A 163 8.07 0.19 3.01
C LEU A 163 6.84 0.88 2.42
N THR A 164 5.99 1.46 3.28
CA THR A 164 4.87 2.30 2.86
C THR A 164 5.09 3.75 3.23
N THR A 165 4.63 4.67 2.38
CA THR A 165 4.79 6.10 2.59
C THR A 165 3.57 6.87 2.12
N HIS A 166 3.35 8.06 2.70
CA HIS A 166 2.40 9.05 2.21
C HIS A 166 3.10 10.41 2.13
N ILE A 167 3.54 10.77 0.94
CA ILE A 167 4.21 12.06 0.68
C ILE A 167 3.17 13.18 0.75
N ARG A 168 3.50 14.27 1.42
CA ARG A 168 2.58 15.38 1.63
C ARG A 168 2.16 16.04 0.31
N TRP A 169 0.86 16.23 0.12
CA TRP A 169 0.30 17.09 -0.91
C TRP A 169 0.34 18.57 -0.47
N GLY A 170 0.39 19.51 -1.40
CA GLY A 170 0.20 20.93 -1.12
C GLY A 170 1.48 21.75 -0.98
N ASP A 171 2.66 21.14 -0.95
CA ASP A 171 3.93 21.87 -1.05
C ASP A 171 4.28 22.23 -2.49
N SER A 172 5.31 23.08 -2.63
CA SER A 172 5.89 23.30 -3.95
C SER A 172 6.41 21.97 -4.53
N GLU A 173 6.31 21.79 -5.83
CA GLU A 173 6.85 20.63 -6.53
C GLU A 173 8.34 20.41 -6.19
N LYS A 174 9.10 21.52 -6.03
CA LYS A 174 10.51 21.49 -5.62
C LYS A 174 10.69 20.86 -4.22
N ALA A 175 9.83 21.20 -3.27
CA ALA A 175 9.90 20.64 -1.90
C ALA A 175 9.56 19.14 -1.91
N ARG A 176 8.52 18.73 -2.66
CA ARG A 176 8.18 17.30 -2.84
C ARG A 176 9.29 16.53 -3.54
N ALA A 177 9.90 17.09 -4.59
CA ALA A 177 11.04 16.47 -5.27
C ALA A 177 12.22 16.26 -4.32
N ALA A 178 12.51 17.24 -3.43
CA ALA A 178 13.55 17.11 -2.42
C ALA A 178 13.23 16.01 -1.41
N GLU A 179 11.98 15.89 -0.93
CA GLU A 179 11.57 14.83 -0.01
C GLU A 179 11.65 13.44 -0.67
N LEU A 180 11.18 13.31 -1.92
CA LEU A 180 11.30 12.07 -2.70
C LEU A 180 12.76 11.70 -2.98
N GLY A 181 13.61 12.70 -3.21
CA GLY A 181 15.04 12.50 -3.37
C GLY A 181 15.72 11.97 -2.10
N ARG A 182 15.36 12.51 -0.92
CA ARG A 182 15.84 11.99 0.39
C ARG A 182 15.34 10.57 0.65
N LEU A 183 14.07 10.30 0.31
CA LEU A 183 13.52 8.95 0.41
C LEU A 183 14.31 7.96 -0.46
N ALA A 184 14.62 8.33 -1.70
CA ALA A 184 15.44 7.50 -2.58
C ALA A 184 16.84 7.25 -2.00
N ASP A 185 17.48 8.27 -1.42
CA ASP A 185 18.80 8.13 -0.76
C ASP A 185 18.71 7.20 0.45
N TRP A 186 17.68 7.34 1.26
CA TRP A 186 17.44 6.47 2.41
C TRP A 186 17.22 5.01 2.01
N ILE A 187 16.41 4.76 0.98
CA ILE A 187 16.14 3.42 0.45
C ILE A 187 17.44 2.78 -0.05
N GLU A 188 18.26 3.53 -0.79
CA GLU A 188 19.54 3.02 -1.29
C GLU A 188 20.51 2.71 -0.15
N ALA A 189 20.63 3.60 0.84
CA ALA A 189 21.45 3.37 2.02
C ALA A 189 21.00 2.11 2.78
N LYS A 190 19.68 1.93 2.96
CA LYS A 190 19.11 0.74 3.61
C LYS A 190 19.43 -0.54 2.85
N ARG A 191 19.30 -0.54 1.53
CA ARG A 191 19.62 -1.67 0.67
C ARG A 191 21.12 -2.04 0.73
N MET A 192 21.99 -1.06 0.90
CA MET A 192 23.44 -1.25 0.97
C MET A 192 23.94 -1.66 2.35
N GLU A 193 23.12 -1.61 3.39
CA GLU A 193 23.50 -2.05 4.74
C GLU A 193 23.94 -3.52 4.73
N LYS A 194 25.15 -3.79 5.24
CA LYS A 194 25.70 -5.16 5.27
C LYS A 194 24.95 -6.09 6.22
N ALA A 195 24.40 -5.54 7.29
CA ALA A 195 23.66 -6.28 8.33
C ALA A 195 22.16 -6.46 8.02
N THR A 196 21.67 -5.97 6.90
CA THR A 196 20.27 -6.20 6.50
C THR A 196 20.14 -7.66 6.05
N GLU A 197 19.36 -8.43 6.80
CA GLU A 197 19.11 -9.85 6.48
C GLU A 197 18.41 -10.00 5.14
N ASP A 198 17.55 -9.05 4.82
CA ASP A 198 16.71 -9.08 3.64
C ASP A 198 16.93 -7.84 2.78
N LYS A 199 17.28 -8.08 1.52
CA LYS A 199 17.55 -7.02 0.54
C LYS A 199 16.44 -6.87 -0.50
N ASP A 200 15.46 -7.75 -0.50
CA ASP A 200 14.27 -7.61 -1.32
C ASP A 200 13.36 -6.54 -0.71
N LEU A 201 13.42 -5.35 -1.30
CA LEU A 201 12.68 -4.19 -0.82
C LEU A 201 11.57 -3.83 -1.81
N ILE A 202 10.33 -3.84 -1.31
CA ILE A 202 9.14 -3.36 -2.00
C ILE A 202 8.73 -2.03 -1.38
N VAL A 203 8.66 -0.99 -2.20
CA VAL A 203 8.30 0.36 -1.78
C VAL A 203 6.93 0.70 -2.35
N MET A 204 5.99 1.08 -1.50
CA MET A 204 4.62 1.38 -1.93
C MET A 204 4.02 2.56 -1.18
N GLY A 205 2.88 3.05 -1.64
CA GLY A 205 2.12 4.10 -0.97
C GLY A 205 1.64 5.19 -1.92
N ASP A 206 1.15 6.27 -1.33
CA ASP A 206 0.77 7.48 -2.01
C ASP A 206 1.96 8.45 -2.04
N PHE A 207 2.58 8.58 -3.20
CA PHE A 207 3.73 9.46 -3.41
C PHE A 207 3.32 10.85 -3.88
N ASN A 208 2.04 11.08 -4.12
CA ASN A 208 1.54 12.32 -4.70
C ASN A 208 2.27 12.73 -5.99
N ILE A 209 2.62 11.73 -6.81
CA ILE A 209 3.27 11.90 -8.12
C ILE A 209 2.20 11.78 -9.22
N PRO A 210 1.82 12.89 -9.89
CA PRO A 210 0.74 12.84 -10.89
C PRO A 210 1.10 12.03 -12.13
N SER A 211 2.37 12.09 -12.56
CA SER A 211 2.87 11.45 -13.77
C SER A 211 4.25 10.83 -13.54
N ARG A 212 4.50 9.70 -14.20
CA ARG A 212 5.81 9.04 -14.20
C ARG A 212 6.85 9.73 -15.07
N ASP A 213 6.43 10.70 -15.88
CA ASP A 213 7.31 11.46 -16.77
C ASP A 213 7.88 12.72 -16.10
N ASP A 214 7.40 13.08 -14.91
CA ASP A 214 7.77 14.31 -14.20
C ASP A 214 9.06 14.19 -13.35
N ALA A 215 9.51 15.34 -12.85
CA ALA A 215 10.69 15.45 -12.02
C ALA A 215 10.55 14.72 -10.68
N LEU A 216 9.32 14.60 -10.15
CA LEU A 216 9.03 13.93 -8.89
C LEU A 216 9.33 12.43 -8.99
N PHE A 217 8.88 11.80 -10.08
CA PHE A 217 9.14 10.38 -10.32
C PHE A 217 10.63 10.12 -10.56
N LYS A 218 11.31 10.99 -11.28
CA LYS A 218 12.77 10.91 -11.50
C LYS A 218 13.55 11.04 -10.19
N ALA A 219 13.12 11.93 -9.29
CA ALA A 219 13.74 12.07 -7.98
C ALA A 219 13.61 10.80 -7.14
N LEU A 220 12.44 10.16 -7.14
CA LEU A 220 12.18 8.90 -6.41
C LEU A 220 12.99 7.73 -6.98
N THR A 221 13.16 7.67 -8.30
CA THR A 221 13.79 6.52 -8.97
C THR A 221 15.27 6.72 -9.30
N LYS A 222 15.90 7.77 -8.79
CA LYS A 222 17.31 8.14 -9.11
C LYS A 222 18.33 7.05 -8.81
N HIS A 223 18.06 6.14 -7.88
CA HIS A 223 18.92 4.99 -7.53
C HIS A 223 18.41 3.67 -8.10
N GLY A 224 17.58 3.71 -9.15
CA GLY A 224 17.20 2.52 -9.90
C GLY A 224 16.04 1.72 -9.34
N LEU A 225 15.20 2.31 -8.45
CA LEU A 225 13.89 1.74 -8.15
C LEU A 225 13.10 1.51 -9.44
N LYS A 226 12.49 0.34 -9.60
CA LYS A 226 11.76 -0.08 -10.79
C LYS A 226 10.29 -0.27 -10.51
N ILE A 227 9.47 0.03 -11.52
CA ILE A 227 8.06 -0.34 -11.51
C ILE A 227 7.96 -1.81 -11.95
N PRO A 228 7.22 -2.67 -11.26
CA PRO A 228 6.89 -4.01 -11.74
C PRO A 228 6.26 -3.96 -13.13
N ALA A 229 6.70 -4.84 -14.03
CA ALA A 229 6.27 -4.84 -15.43
C ALA A 229 4.73 -4.77 -15.63
N PRO A 230 3.89 -5.49 -14.85
CA PRO A 230 2.44 -5.43 -15.02
C PRO A 230 1.83 -4.06 -14.70
N LEU A 231 2.55 -3.19 -13.98
CA LEU A 231 2.08 -1.84 -13.63
C LEU A 231 2.52 -0.76 -14.62
N LEU A 232 3.33 -1.07 -15.63
CA LEU A 232 3.80 -0.08 -16.60
C LEU A 232 2.64 0.55 -17.40
N GLY A 233 1.66 -0.26 -17.80
CA GLY A 233 0.49 0.16 -18.57
C GLY A 233 -0.77 0.46 -17.75
N THR A 234 -0.70 0.49 -16.40
CA THR A 234 -1.88 0.75 -15.56
C THR A 234 -2.41 2.16 -15.72
N HIS A 235 -3.70 2.31 -15.48
CA HIS A 235 -4.35 3.62 -15.35
C HIS A 235 -3.85 4.37 -14.12
N GLY A 236 -4.30 5.63 -13.96
CA GLY A 236 -4.15 6.38 -12.72
C GLY A 236 -4.86 5.68 -11.55
N THR A 237 -4.45 6.04 -10.34
CA THR A 237 -4.99 5.47 -9.09
C THR A 237 -6.06 6.34 -8.44
N ASN A 238 -6.30 7.56 -8.94
CA ASN A 238 -7.45 8.37 -8.57
C ASN A 238 -8.74 7.86 -9.26
N LEU A 239 -9.91 8.31 -8.82
CA LEU A 239 -11.20 7.85 -9.38
C LEU A 239 -11.38 8.25 -10.86
N GLU A 240 -10.75 9.31 -11.33
CA GLU A 240 -10.70 9.74 -12.73
C GLU A 240 -9.74 8.90 -13.58
N LYS A 241 -8.84 8.14 -12.95
CA LYS A 241 -7.87 7.23 -13.58
C LYS A 241 -6.84 7.94 -14.46
N ASP A 242 -6.59 9.21 -14.21
CA ASP A 242 -5.66 10.05 -14.97
C ASP A 242 -4.39 10.41 -14.18
N LYS A 243 -4.35 10.23 -12.84
CA LYS A 243 -3.21 10.52 -11.97
C LYS A 243 -2.66 9.25 -11.32
N ARG A 244 -1.34 9.15 -11.28
CA ARG A 244 -0.61 7.99 -10.73
C ARG A 244 -0.02 8.31 -9.36
N TYR A 245 -0.85 8.75 -8.42
CA TYR A 245 -0.42 9.15 -7.08
C TYR A 245 0.20 7.97 -6.32
N ASP A 246 -0.43 6.81 -6.40
CA ASP A 246 0.05 5.60 -5.75
C ASP A 246 1.01 4.84 -6.67
N GLN A 247 2.07 4.30 -6.08
CA GLN A 247 3.07 3.50 -6.77
C GLN A 247 3.37 2.24 -5.96
N ILE A 248 3.80 1.19 -6.67
CA ILE A 248 4.54 0.06 -6.12
C ILE A 248 5.83 -0.02 -6.92
N LEU A 249 6.96 0.03 -6.22
CA LEU A 249 8.30 -0.01 -6.80
C LEU A 249 9.11 -1.08 -6.07
N HIS A 250 10.18 -1.54 -6.68
CA HIS A 250 10.99 -2.60 -6.12
C HIS A 250 12.46 -2.46 -6.44
N HIS A 251 13.28 -3.04 -5.56
CA HIS A 251 14.66 -3.42 -5.80
C HIS A 251 14.80 -4.91 -5.49
N PRO A 252 14.34 -5.82 -6.34
CA PRO A 252 14.45 -7.24 -6.07
C PRO A 252 15.86 -7.74 -6.35
N ILE A 253 16.33 -8.66 -5.52
CA ILE A 253 17.52 -9.47 -5.81
C ILE A 253 17.20 -10.44 -6.93
N TYR A 254 15.98 -10.96 -6.96
CA TYR A 254 15.46 -11.91 -7.94
C TYR A 254 14.36 -11.25 -8.77
N PRO A 255 14.65 -10.77 -10.00
CA PRO A 255 13.63 -10.18 -10.88
C PRO A 255 12.44 -11.12 -11.15
N GLU A 256 12.67 -12.42 -11.12
CA GLU A 256 11.68 -13.48 -11.31
C GLU A 256 10.65 -13.56 -10.18
N SER A 257 10.92 -12.90 -9.05
CA SER A 257 9.95 -12.79 -7.93
C SER A 257 8.69 -12.04 -8.33
N PHE A 258 8.69 -11.25 -9.40
CA PHE A 258 7.49 -10.57 -9.88
C PHE A 258 6.82 -11.33 -10.99
N THR A 259 5.55 -11.73 -10.80
CA THR A 259 4.75 -12.35 -11.84
C THR A 259 4.33 -11.33 -12.91
N LYS A 260 3.61 -11.79 -13.93
CA LYS A 260 3.01 -10.88 -14.93
C LYS A 260 1.65 -10.32 -14.51
N ALA A 261 1.21 -10.58 -13.27
CA ALA A 261 -0.08 -10.15 -12.75
C ALA A 261 0.06 -8.90 -11.87
N GLY A 262 -0.73 -7.90 -12.17
CA GLY A 262 -0.79 -6.63 -11.44
C GLY A 262 -1.75 -5.67 -12.12
N GLY A 263 -2.15 -4.62 -11.39
CA GLY A 263 -3.08 -3.62 -11.91
C GLY A 263 -3.66 -2.75 -10.82
N SER A 264 -4.76 -2.07 -11.12
CA SER A 264 -5.60 -1.38 -10.14
C SER A 264 -6.95 -2.08 -10.01
N LEU A 265 -7.50 -2.11 -8.79
CA LEU A 265 -8.85 -2.61 -8.57
C LEU A 265 -9.83 -1.43 -8.69
N ASP A 266 -10.52 -1.38 -9.82
CA ASP A 266 -11.50 -0.33 -10.08
C ASP A 266 -12.86 -0.65 -9.45
N PHE A 267 -13.10 -0.12 -8.26
CA PHE A 267 -14.39 -0.21 -7.59
C PHE A 267 -15.34 0.95 -7.95
N PHE A 268 -14.85 1.98 -8.66
CA PHE A 268 -15.63 3.15 -9.07
C PHE A 268 -15.70 3.25 -10.60
N VAL A 269 -16.88 3.02 -11.16
CA VAL A 269 -17.10 3.13 -12.61
C VAL A 269 -17.45 4.57 -13.00
N ASP A 270 -18.50 5.12 -12.38
CA ASP A 270 -19.00 6.46 -12.57
C ASP A 270 -19.90 6.88 -11.39
N GLU A 271 -20.36 8.13 -11.38
CA GLU A 271 -21.23 8.63 -10.32
C GLU A 271 -22.59 7.92 -10.26
N LYS A 272 -23.13 7.48 -11.39
CA LYS A 272 -24.40 6.72 -11.43
C LYS A 272 -24.25 5.37 -10.75
N SER A 273 -23.06 4.81 -10.82
CA SER A 273 -22.72 3.52 -10.22
C SER A 273 -22.64 3.56 -8.68
N ILE A 274 -22.56 4.75 -8.07
CA ILE A 274 -22.60 4.91 -6.61
C ILE A 274 -23.92 4.32 -6.04
N LYS A 275 -25.05 4.53 -6.71
CA LYS A 275 -26.35 4.01 -6.28
C LYS A 275 -26.41 2.48 -6.25
N GLN A 276 -25.55 1.79 -6.98
CA GLN A 276 -25.49 0.32 -6.92
C GLN A 276 -24.86 -0.17 -5.61
N LEU A 277 -23.91 0.59 -5.05
CA LEU A 277 -23.29 0.29 -3.77
C LEU A 277 -24.06 0.90 -2.60
N PHE A 278 -24.56 2.11 -2.78
CA PHE A 278 -25.31 2.87 -1.77
C PHE A 278 -26.67 3.28 -2.33
N PRO A 279 -27.72 2.42 -2.24
CA PRO A 279 -29.02 2.66 -2.87
C PRO A 279 -29.73 3.94 -2.43
N GLY A 280 -29.49 4.40 -1.20
CA GLY A 280 -29.97 5.70 -0.71
C GLY A 280 -29.38 6.90 -1.45
N GLY A 281 -28.37 6.66 -2.28
CA GLY A 281 -27.61 7.68 -3.02
C GLY A 281 -26.72 8.52 -2.10
N MET A 282 -25.65 9.01 -2.67
CA MET A 282 -24.79 10.02 -2.04
C MET A 282 -24.01 10.76 -3.13
N THR A 283 -23.47 11.92 -2.79
CA THR A 283 -22.56 12.64 -3.67
C THR A 283 -21.26 11.88 -3.83
N LYS A 284 -20.53 12.13 -4.92
CA LYS A 284 -19.19 11.56 -5.15
C LYS A 284 -18.25 11.88 -3.99
N GLU A 285 -18.30 13.12 -3.48
CA GLU A 285 -17.51 13.51 -2.33
C GLU A 285 -17.79 12.63 -1.09
N LYS A 286 -19.06 12.45 -0.70
CA LYS A 286 -19.43 11.57 0.41
C LYS A 286 -18.99 10.13 0.16
N PHE A 287 -19.12 9.65 -1.09
CA PHE A 287 -18.67 8.32 -1.48
C PHE A 287 -17.18 8.12 -1.22
N THR A 288 -16.34 9.12 -1.55
CA THR A 288 -14.90 9.02 -1.28
C THR A 288 -14.59 8.94 0.20
N TYR A 289 -15.37 9.58 1.07
CA TYR A 289 -15.24 9.41 2.53
C TYR A 289 -15.79 8.07 3.04
N GLN A 290 -16.58 7.35 2.27
CA GLN A 290 -17.08 6.02 2.65
C GLN A 290 -16.14 4.90 2.18
N LEU A 291 -15.53 5.03 1.00
CA LEU A 291 -14.56 4.08 0.48
C LEU A 291 -13.18 4.74 0.34
N SER A 292 -12.90 5.37 -0.80
CA SER A 292 -11.73 6.21 -1.04
C SER A 292 -11.87 6.98 -2.35
N ASP A 293 -11.07 8.02 -2.54
CA ASP A 293 -10.77 8.70 -3.80
C ASP A 293 -9.58 8.08 -4.54
N HIS A 294 -8.94 7.06 -3.94
CA HIS A 294 -7.88 6.25 -4.54
C HIS A 294 -8.34 4.82 -4.79
N LEU A 295 -7.84 4.21 -5.85
CA LEU A 295 -8.04 2.81 -6.20
C LEU A 295 -6.88 1.97 -5.69
N PRO A 296 -7.11 0.77 -5.13
CA PRO A 296 -6.03 -0.13 -4.75
C PRO A 296 -5.15 -0.47 -5.97
N LEU A 297 -3.84 -0.26 -5.83
CA LEU A 297 -2.83 -0.73 -6.77
C LEU A 297 -2.27 -2.05 -6.26
N TRP A 298 -2.09 -3.06 -7.13
CA TRP A 298 -1.68 -4.39 -6.68
C TRP A 298 -0.73 -5.07 -7.65
N ILE A 299 0.05 -5.99 -7.12
CA ILE A 299 0.95 -6.90 -7.85
C ILE A 299 0.83 -8.31 -7.26
N GLN A 300 1.21 -9.32 -8.05
CA GLN A 300 1.46 -10.65 -7.54
C GLN A 300 2.95 -10.97 -7.61
N VAL A 301 3.49 -11.54 -6.51
CA VAL A 301 4.87 -11.99 -6.44
C VAL A 301 4.94 -13.51 -6.30
N ASN A 302 6.00 -14.11 -6.85
CA ASN A 302 6.38 -15.49 -6.58
C ASN A 302 7.02 -15.58 -5.21
N THR A 303 6.63 -16.56 -4.42
CA THR A 303 7.19 -16.80 -3.09
C THR A 303 8.03 -18.09 -3.01
N ALA A 304 8.03 -18.90 -4.06
CA ALA A 304 8.90 -20.06 -4.22
C ALA A 304 10.24 -19.64 -4.84
N THR A 305 11.07 -18.92 -4.08
CA THR A 305 12.32 -18.31 -4.59
C THR A 305 13.57 -19.18 -4.37
N GLU A 306 13.47 -20.31 -3.68
CA GLU A 306 14.61 -21.17 -3.34
C GLU A 306 15.38 -21.65 -4.58
N GLY A 307 14.67 -22.03 -5.65
CA GLY A 307 15.29 -22.42 -6.90
C GLY A 307 16.16 -21.33 -7.50
N PHE A 308 15.72 -20.08 -7.49
CA PHE A 308 16.50 -18.93 -7.96
C PHE A 308 17.75 -18.69 -7.12
N LYS A 309 17.65 -18.86 -5.79
CA LYS A 309 18.80 -18.74 -4.87
C LYS A 309 19.87 -19.80 -5.19
N LEU A 310 19.45 -21.05 -5.40
CA LEU A 310 20.36 -22.15 -5.76
C LEU A 310 21.01 -21.91 -7.12
N GLU A 311 20.27 -21.45 -8.13
CA GLU A 311 20.83 -21.10 -9.43
C GLU A 311 21.86 -19.98 -9.35
N GLN A 312 21.64 -18.96 -8.52
CA GLN A 312 22.62 -17.89 -8.32
C GLN A 312 23.92 -18.41 -7.70
N ILE A 313 23.84 -19.31 -6.72
CA ILE A 313 25.00 -19.94 -6.10
C ILE A 313 25.81 -20.74 -7.14
N ILE A 314 25.12 -21.40 -8.05
CA ILE A 314 25.81 -22.20 -9.12
C ILE A 314 26.51 -21.29 -10.13
N ARG A 315 25.95 -20.10 -10.40
CA ARG A 315 26.50 -19.15 -11.39
C ARG A 315 27.64 -18.26 -10.85
N GLY A 316 27.72 -18.09 -9.53
CA GLY A 316 28.69 -17.21 -8.85
C GLY A 316 30.00 -17.82 -8.64
#